data_b4161fcc03389bb03e39383cd5e6f12d
#
_entry.id   b4161fcc03389bb03e39383cd5e6f12d
#
_cell.length_a   1.000
_cell.length_b   1.000
_cell.length_c   1.000
_cell.angle_alpha   90.00
_cell.angle_beta   90.00
_cell.angle_gamma   90.00
#
_symmetry.space_group_name_H-M   'P 1'
#
loop_
_entity.id
_entity.type
_entity.pdbx_description
1 polymer ?
#
loop_
_entity_poly.entity_id
_entity_poly.type
_entity_poly.pdbx_seq_one_letter_code
_entity_poly.pdbx_strand_id
1 'polypeptide(L)'
;MSFGRMNAFIDLVKKEVSVDAEGFKSEKEVTLASVRAYREGRHGSERWANMAAFSEATDLFRFRVIPGVSVTTDLALLCDGDRFEITSVEDVKGRGMYLEVMAKVVKPGG
;
A
#
# COMPACT_ATOMS: atom_id res chain seq x y z
N MET A 1 8.78 -21.54 3.72
CA MET A 1 9.60 -20.38 3.40
C MET A 1 9.15 -19.15 4.18
N SER A 2 10.08 -18.51 4.81
CA SER A 2 9.78 -17.29 5.55
C SER A 2 9.83 -16.08 4.63
N PHE A 3 8.81 -15.23 4.70
CA PHE A 3 8.80 -13.95 3.98
C PHE A 3 9.46 -12.84 4.82
N GLY A 4 10.18 -13.21 5.87
CA GLY A 4 10.65 -12.27 6.84
C GLY A 4 9.57 -11.98 7.88
N ARG A 5 9.89 -11.11 8.81
CA ARG A 5 8.97 -10.77 9.90
C ARG A 5 7.98 -9.71 9.45
N MET A 6 6.76 -9.82 9.92
CA MET A 6 5.78 -8.75 9.77
C MET A 6 6.17 -7.62 10.72
N ASN A 7 7.08 -6.76 10.25
CA ASN A 7 7.77 -5.75 11.05
C ASN A 7 7.11 -4.37 11.02
N ALA A 8 6.02 -4.24 10.32
CA ALA A 8 5.34 -2.97 10.18
C ALA A 8 3.84 -3.12 10.38
N PHE A 9 3.19 -2.02 10.71
CA PHE A 9 1.75 -1.95 10.81
C PHE A 9 1.27 -0.91 9.81
N ILE A 10 0.35 -1.29 8.95
CA ILE A 10 -0.11 -0.42 7.87
C ILE A 10 -1.61 -0.21 7.93
N ASP A 11 -2.04 0.97 7.46
CA ASP A 11 -3.44 1.27 7.22
C ASP A 11 -3.64 1.42 5.72
N LEU A 12 -4.69 0.78 5.21
CA LEU A 12 -5.12 0.96 3.84
C LEU A 12 -6.30 1.92 3.84
N VAL A 13 -6.17 3.01 3.11
CA VAL A 13 -7.18 4.06 3.11
C VAL A 13 -7.67 4.34 1.70
N LYS A 14 -8.94 4.73 1.62
CA LYS A 14 -9.60 5.07 0.38
C LYS A 14 -10.15 6.49 0.48
N LYS A 15 -10.00 7.27 -0.58
CA LYS A 15 -10.66 8.57 -0.69
C LYS A 15 -12.09 8.38 -1.13
N GLU A 16 -13.00 8.99 -0.40
CA GLU A 16 -14.40 9.07 -0.79
C GLU A 16 -14.74 10.53 -1.03
N VAL A 17 -15.40 10.78 -2.16
CA VAL A 17 -15.87 12.12 -2.52
C VAL A 17 -17.37 12.13 -2.29
N SER A 18 -17.85 13.10 -1.52
CA SER A 18 -19.28 13.32 -1.33
C SER A 18 -19.65 14.71 -1.84
N VAL A 19 -20.86 14.81 -2.36
CA VAL A 19 -21.41 16.09 -2.85
C VAL A 19 -22.61 16.39 -1.98
N ASP A 20 -22.62 17.58 -1.35
CA ASP A 20 -23.76 17.98 -0.54
C ASP A 20 -24.92 18.49 -1.40
N ALA A 21 -26.02 18.88 -0.74
CA ALA A 21 -27.21 19.34 -1.44
C ALA A 21 -26.98 20.65 -2.22
N GLU A 22 -25.93 21.37 -1.90
CA GLU A 22 -25.58 22.63 -2.56
C GLU A 22 -24.55 22.46 -3.66
N GLY A 23 -24.11 21.22 -3.92
CA GLY A 23 -23.15 20.92 -4.96
C GLY A 23 -21.70 21.04 -4.54
N PHE A 24 -21.41 21.30 -3.28
CA PHE A 24 -20.03 21.35 -2.79
C PHE A 24 -19.48 19.94 -2.63
N LYS A 25 -18.29 19.74 -3.16
CA LYS A 25 -17.59 18.48 -3.02
C LYS A 25 -16.74 18.48 -1.76
N SER A 26 -16.78 17.39 -1.03
CA SER A 26 -15.85 17.17 0.07
C SER A 26 -15.17 15.83 -0.11
N GLU A 27 -13.89 15.77 0.28
CA GLU A 27 -13.12 14.55 0.25
C GLU A 27 -12.93 14.05 1.66
N LYS A 28 -13.08 12.74 1.83
CA LYS A 28 -12.93 12.08 3.11
C LYS A 28 -12.09 10.83 2.91
N GLU A 29 -11.19 10.55 3.83
CA GLU A 29 -10.46 9.30 3.80
C GLU A 29 -11.10 8.31 4.75
N VAL A 30 -11.27 7.07 4.27
CA VAL A 30 -11.84 5.98 5.04
C VAL A 30 -10.78 4.90 5.16
N THR A 31 -10.51 4.46 6.37
CA THR A 31 -9.61 3.34 6.62
C THR A 31 -10.36 2.05 6.35
N LEU A 32 -9.91 1.30 5.33
CA LEU A 32 -10.52 0.04 4.97
C LEU A 32 -10.02 -1.12 5.82
N ALA A 33 -8.75 -1.08 6.22
CA ALA A 33 -8.15 -2.13 7.01
C ALA A 33 -6.87 -1.64 7.65
N SER A 34 -6.53 -2.24 8.80
CA SER A 34 -5.27 -2.02 9.49
C SER A 34 -4.68 -3.39 9.75
N VAL A 35 -3.52 -3.67 9.19
CA VAL A 35 -2.92 -5.01 9.23
C VAL A 35 -1.42 -4.93 9.42
N ARG A 36 -0.86 -6.06 9.87
CA ARG A 36 0.58 -6.20 9.94
C ARG A 36 1.13 -6.53 8.56
N ALA A 37 2.30 -6.00 8.25
CA ALA A 37 2.95 -6.21 6.97
C ALA A 37 4.45 -6.38 7.14
N TYR A 38 5.05 -7.05 6.18
CA TYR A 38 6.49 -7.02 6.00
C TYR A 38 6.81 -5.81 5.12
N ARG A 39 7.69 -4.95 5.60
CA ARG A 39 8.13 -3.76 4.86
C ARG A 39 9.58 -3.87 4.49
N GLU A 40 9.89 -3.59 3.25
CA GLU A 40 11.25 -3.59 2.74
C GLU A 40 11.48 -2.33 1.91
N GLY A 41 12.51 -1.59 2.25
CA GLY A 41 12.89 -0.42 1.49
C GLY A 41 13.63 -0.80 0.21
N ARG A 42 13.84 0.18 -0.66
CA ARG A 42 14.42 -0.03 -1.98
C ARG A 42 15.80 -0.69 -1.97
N HIS A 43 16.51 -0.57 -0.88
CA HIS A 43 17.85 -1.17 -0.75
C HIS A 43 17.84 -2.47 0.04
N GLY A 44 16.68 -3.05 0.28
CA GLY A 44 16.55 -4.23 1.13
C GLY A 44 17.04 -5.52 0.51
N SER A 45 16.97 -5.69 -0.81
CA SER A 45 17.44 -6.89 -1.47
C SER A 45 17.67 -6.65 -2.95
N GLU A 46 18.48 -7.53 -3.57
CA GLU A 46 18.71 -7.47 -5.02
C GLU A 46 17.42 -7.72 -5.79
N ARG A 47 16.61 -8.66 -5.31
CA ARG A 47 15.33 -8.97 -5.96
C ARG A 47 14.43 -7.74 -6.01
N TRP A 48 14.34 -7.04 -4.90
CA TRP A 48 13.56 -5.82 -4.81
C TRP A 48 14.12 -4.74 -5.74
N ALA A 49 15.43 -4.56 -5.71
CA ALA A 49 16.08 -3.58 -6.58
C ALA A 49 15.81 -3.88 -8.06
N ASN A 50 15.86 -5.15 -8.44
CA ASN A 50 15.58 -5.55 -9.82
C ASN A 50 14.11 -5.30 -10.21
N MET A 51 13.19 -5.63 -9.32
CA MET A 51 11.76 -5.39 -9.55
C MET A 51 11.45 -3.90 -9.66
N ALA A 52 12.15 -3.09 -8.88
CA ALA A 52 11.91 -1.66 -8.82
C ALA A 52 12.69 -0.86 -9.87
N ALA A 53 13.49 -1.51 -10.70
CA ALA A 53 14.38 -0.82 -11.66
C ALA A 53 13.62 0.13 -12.60
N PHE A 54 12.39 -0.20 -12.93
CA PHE A 54 11.56 0.59 -13.84
C PHE A 54 10.37 1.22 -13.12
N SER A 55 10.42 1.29 -11.80
CA SER A 55 9.34 1.80 -10.97
C SER A 55 9.82 2.96 -10.11
N GLU A 56 8.93 3.88 -9.81
CA GLU A 56 9.20 4.96 -8.87
C GLU A 56 9.01 4.53 -7.41
N ALA A 57 8.62 3.29 -7.17
CA ALA A 57 8.34 2.79 -5.83
C ALA A 57 9.57 2.91 -4.91
N THR A 58 9.32 3.26 -3.68
CA THR A 58 10.35 3.40 -2.65
C THR A 58 10.34 2.25 -1.66
N ASP A 59 9.21 1.61 -1.49
CA ASP A 59 9.00 0.56 -0.50
C ASP A 59 8.15 -0.56 -1.06
N LEU A 60 8.40 -1.75 -0.54
CA LEU A 60 7.60 -2.93 -0.82
C LEU A 60 6.93 -3.37 0.47
N PHE A 61 5.64 -3.68 0.40
CA PHE A 61 4.87 -4.19 1.53
C PHE A 61 4.28 -5.52 1.14
N ARG A 62 4.38 -6.50 2.02
CA ARG A 62 3.78 -7.81 1.82
C ARG A 62 2.91 -8.15 3.03
N PHE A 63 1.67 -8.53 2.77
CA PHE A 63 0.72 -8.85 3.83
C PHE A 63 -0.29 -9.87 3.32
N ARG A 64 -1.01 -10.46 4.26
CA ARG A 64 -2.02 -11.45 3.90
C ARG A 64 -3.20 -10.78 3.21
N VAL A 65 -3.79 -11.50 2.27
CA VAL A 65 -5.03 -11.07 1.63
C VAL A 65 -6.07 -10.79 2.72
N ILE A 66 -6.77 -9.68 2.59
CA ILE A 66 -7.74 -9.21 3.59
C ILE A 66 -9.13 -9.52 3.08
N PRO A 67 -9.90 -10.38 3.77
CA PRO A 67 -11.27 -10.68 3.33
C PRO A 67 -12.12 -9.42 3.22
N GLY A 68 -12.84 -9.31 2.11
CA GLY A 68 -13.75 -8.19 1.89
C GLY A 68 -13.09 -6.89 1.45
N VAL A 69 -11.76 -6.85 1.30
CA VAL A 69 -11.04 -5.66 0.87
C VAL A 69 -10.33 -5.93 -0.44
N SER A 70 -10.64 -5.12 -1.43
CA SER A 70 -9.95 -5.16 -2.72
C SER A 70 -8.83 -4.13 -2.72
N VAL A 71 -7.59 -4.59 -2.73
CA VAL A 71 -6.43 -3.70 -2.71
C VAL A 71 -6.06 -3.34 -4.13
N THR A 72 -6.11 -2.06 -4.44
CA THR A 72 -5.84 -1.54 -5.79
C THR A 72 -4.93 -0.33 -5.71
N THR A 73 -4.50 0.14 -6.88
CA THR A 73 -3.67 1.35 -6.96
C THR A 73 -4.45 2.63 -6.61
N ASP A 74 -5.76 2.53 -6.46
CA ASP A 74 -6.58 3.67 -6.02
C ASP A 74 -6.46 3.94 -4.53
N LEU A 75 -5.97 2.97 -3.78
CA LEU A 75 -5.82 3.13 -2.34
C LEU A 75 -4.49 3.80 -2.00
N ALA A 76 -4.43 4.37 -0.82
CA ALA A 76 -3.18 4.81 -0.22
C ALA A 76 -2.85 3.91 0.97
N LEU A 77 -1.59 3.90 1.34
CA LEU A 77 -1.10 3.11 2.46
C LEU A 77 -0.41 4.04 3.43
N LEU A 78 -0.73 3.91 4.70
CA LEU A 78 -0.09 4.70 5.77
C LEU A 78 0.77 3.76 6.60
N CYS A 79 1.99 4.17 6.88
CA CYS A 79 2.91 3.38 7.70
C CYS A 79 3.89 4.31 8.41
N ASP A 80 3.98 4.18 9.73
CA ASP A 80 4.92 4.94 10.56
C ASP A 80 4.82 6.46 10.34
N GLY A 81 3.61 6.97 10.14
CA GLY A 81 3.39 8.39 9.93
C GLY A 81 3.62 8.88 8.51
N ASP A 82 4.06 8.00 7.62
CA ASP A 82 4.25 8.33 6.21
C ASP A 82 3.08 7.84 5.38
N ARG A 83 2.83 8.56 4.30
CA ARG A 83 1.80 8.21 3.33
C ARG A 83 2.46 7.70 2.06
N PHE A 84 1.92 6.63 1.51
CA PHE A 84 2.43 6.01 0.29
C PHE A 84 1.33 5.91 -0.76
N GLU A 85 1.70 6.15 -2.01
CA GLU A 85 0.83 5.86 -3.15
C GLU A 85 1.15 4.45 -3.62
N ILE A 86 0.12 3.62 -3.79
CA ILE A 86 0.30 2.27 -4.28
C ILE A 86 0.55 2.31 -5.78
N THR A 87 1.67 1.77 -6.23
CA THR A 87 2.04 1.76 -7.65
C THR A 87 1.74 0.43 -8.32
N SER A 88 1.78 -0.66 -7.57
CA SER A 88 1.41 -1.97 -8.11
C SER A 88 0.95 -2.90 -7.00
N VAL A 89 0.09 -3.85 -7.37
CA VAL A 89 -0.40 -4.88 -6.46
C VAL A 89 -0.28 -6.23 -7.16
N GLU A 90 0.30 -7.20 -6.49
CA GLU A 90 0.48 -8.53 -7.04
C GLU A 90 0.06 -9.58 -6.00
N ASP A 91 -0.68 -10.58 -6.46
CA ASP A 91 -0.99 -11.75 -5.66
C ASP A 91 0.21 -12.69 -5.72
N VAL A 92 0.88 -12.89 -4.60
CA VAL A 92 2.10 -13.69 -4.57
C VAL A 92 1.82 -15.10 -5.03
N LYS A 93 2.46 -15.49 -6.12
CA LYS A 93 2.30 -16.80 -6.76
C LYS A 93 0.85 -17.14 -7.17
N GLY A 94 -0.02 -16.13 -7.26
CA GLY A 94 -1.41 -16.34 -7.67
C GLY A 94 -2.22 -17.23 -6.75
N ARG A 95 -1.84 -17.33 -5.47
CA ARG A 95 -2.48 -18.27 -4.54
C ARG A 95 -3.59 -17.66 -3.67
N GLY A 96 -3.81 -16.36 -3.77
CA GLY A 96 -4.83 -15.69 -2.96
C GLY A 96 -4.50 -15.65 -1.47
N MET A 97 -3.25 -15.82 -1.08
CA MET A 97 -2.84 -15.83 0.32
C MET A 97 -2.14 -14.55 0.76
N TYR A 98 -1.25 -14.04 -0.07
CA TYR A 98 -0.46 -12.86 0.23
C TYR A 98 -0.50 -11.90 -0.94
N LEU A 99 -0.50 -10.61 -0.61
CA LEU A 99 -0.34 -9.54 -1.59
C LEU A 99 1.02 -8.90 -1.41
N GLU A 100 1.63 -8.55 -2.52
CA GLU A 100 2.86 -7.79 -2.56
C GLU A 100 2.56 -6.45 -3.21
N VAL A 101 2.70 -5.38 -2.44
CA VAL A 101 2.34 -4.04 -2.86
C VAL A 101 3.60 -3.20 -2.96
N MET A 102 3.82 -2.62 -4.12
CA MET A 102 4.88 -1.63 -4.29
C MET A 102 4.26 -0.26 -4.14
N ALA A 103 4.93 0.60 -3.40
CA ALA A 103 4.39 1.90 -3.08
C ALA A 103 5.48 2.97 -3.06
N LYS A 104 5.08 4.20 -3.35
CA LYS A 104 5.95 5.35 -3.38
C LYS A 104 5.60 6.29 -2.25
N VAL A 105 6.59 6.69 -1.47
CA VAL A 105 6.36 7.63 -0.38
C VAL A 105 5.97 9.00 -0.94
N VAL A 106 4.96 9.60 -0.33
CA VAL A 106 4.50 10.95 -0.67
C VAL A 106 5.11 11.89 0.33
N LYS A 107 5.95 12.79 -0.15
CA LYS A 107 6.60 13.77 0.73
C LYS A 107 5.70 14.97 0.90
N PRO A 108 5.38 15.34 2.17
CA PRO A 108 4.55 16.51 2.40
C PRO A 108 5.23 17.78 1.91
N GLY A 109 4.44 18.70 1.38
CA GLY A 109 4.89 20.01 0.95
C GLY A 109 5.77 20.01 -0.30
N GLY A 110 5.85 18.88 -0.93
CA GLY A 110 6.76 18.66 -2.06
C GLY A 110 6.61 18.85 -3.32
#